data_328abd460380f86445a03acd5fcbcabe
#
_entry.id   328abd460380f86445a03acd5fcbcabe
#
_cell.length_a   1.000
_cell.length_b   1.000
_cell.length_c   1.000
_cell.angle_alpha   90.00
_cell.angle_beta   90.00
_cell.angle_gamma   90.00
#
_symmetry.space_group_name_H-M   'P 1'
#
loop_
_entity.id
_entity.type
_entity.pdbx_description
1 polymer ?
#
loop_
_entity_poly.entity_id
_entity_poly.type
_entity_poly.pdbx_seq_one_letter_code
_entity_poly.pdbx_strand_id
1 'polypeptide(L)'
;MIFALLSWLAQAGAQESFNPLETNGMVRIVVAHGDHLLNAFLPDQARVEAVFNRGLTGFTRQNSVTGAWLSLLSTNDIVGIKVFSEPGPVAGTRVAVVAAIVHGLMAAGLPPDRIIIWDRHLADLQVAGFGSLGQVLGVRVAGAEEAGYDTNTFYLPDSPVTGQLIWGDLEFGRTNKDFNLGKKSFVSKLVSRQMTKIISVTPLMNENAAGVCGHFYSLALGSVDNTRRFEGNPDRLAVALPEIDALPVLGDRVVLHVTDALLAQYEGGPAGYLQFSTVRNELWFGHDPVALDVMALKELMLQRRLLNVPLMPANFAIYTNAVLLQLGIADPARIGIEKTP
;
A
#
# COMPACT_ATOMS: atom_id res chain seq x y z
N MET A 1 14.09 -0.18 -63.70
CA MET A 1 14.84 -0.38 -62.45
C MET A 1 13.99 0.17 -61.34
N ILE A 2 13.20 -0.68 -60.70
CA ILE A 2 12.24 -0.29 -59.66
C ILE A 2 12.80 -0.81 -58.35
N PHE A 3 13.17 0.09 -57.42
CA PHE A 3 13.59 -0.24 -56.08
C PHE A 3 12.36 -0.46 -55.19
N ALA A 4 12.19 -1.70 -54.75
CA ALA A 4 11.21 -2.05 -53.73
C ALA A 4 11.79 -1.76 -52.34
N LEU A 5 11.24 -0.78 -51.63
CA LEU A 5 11.45 -0.53 -50.22
C LEU A 5 10.59 -1.47 -49.41
N LEU A 6 11.20 -2.46 -48.79
CA LEU A 6 10.59 -3.31 -47.76
C LEU A 6 10.54 -2.51 -46.45
N SER A 7 9.35 -2.04 -46.07
CA SER A 7 9.07 -1.49 -44.75
C SER A 7 8.91 -2.62 -43.76
N TRP A 8 9.85 -2.73 -42.85
CA TRP A 8 9.72 -3.53 -41.60
C TRP A 8 8.81 -2.75 -40.65
N LEU A 9 7.56 -3.18 -40.58
CA LEU A 9 6.65 -2.79 -39.49
C LEU A 9 7.05 -3.67 -38.28
N ALA A 10 7.77 -3.06 -37.36
CA ALA A 10 7.90 -3.60 -35.99
C ALA A 10 6.51 -3.52 -35.35
N GLN A 11 5.85 -4.66 -35.21
CA GLN A 11 4.72 -4.82 -34.30
C GLN A 11 5.26 -4.64 -32.87
N ALA A 12 5.19 -3.39 -32.37
CA ALA A 12 5.18 -3.14 -30.94
C ALA A 12 3.88 -3.79 -30.43
N GLY A 13 3.99 -4.94 -29.78
CA GLY A 13 2.90 -5.51 -29.02
C GLY A 13 2.45 -4.45 -27.99
N ALA A 14 1.30 -3.86 -28.23
CA ALA A 14 0.63 -3.05 -27.24
C ALA A 14 0.40 -3.98 -26.03
N GLN A 15 1.15 -3.76 -24.97
CA GLN A 15 0.83 -4.31 -23.67
C GLN A 15 -0.56 -3.73 -23.35
N GLU A 16 -1.60 -4.56 -23.38
CA GLU A 16 -2.92 -4.16 -22.93
C GLU A 16 -2.75 -3.59 -21.54
N SER A 17 -2.96 -2.28 -21.42
CA SER A 17 -2.99 -1.62 -20.13
C SER A 17 -4.08 -2.32 -19.31
N PHE A 18 -3.69 -3.00 -18.24
CA PHE A 18 -4.61 -3.68 -17.35
C PHE A 18 -5.64 -2.65 -16.87
N ASN A 19 -6.87 -2.77 -17.36
CA ASN A 19 -7.95 -1.89 -16.91
C ASN A 19 -8.48 -2.48 -15.59
N PRO A 20 -8.30 -1.81 -14.44
CA PRO A 20 -8.76 -2.31 -13.15
C PRO A 20 -10.28 -2.45 -13.05
N LEU A 21 -11.02 -1.85 -13.97
CA LEU A 21 -12.46 -1.99 -14.07
C LEU A 21 -12.80 -3.23 -14.90
N GLU A 22 -13.41 -4.23 -14.27
CA GLU A 22 -14.08 -5.27 -15.03
C GLU A 22 -15.16 -4.67 -15.94
N THR A 23 -15.53 -5.37 -17.02
CA THR A 23 -16.40 -4.91 -18.11
C THR A 23 -17.75 -4.30 -17.72
N ASN A 24 -18.12 -4.33 -16.42
CA ASN A 24 -19.36 -3.80 -15.87
C ASN A 24 -19.14 -2.60 -14.91
N GLY A 25 -17.98 -1.97 -14.86
CA GLY A 25 -17.70 -0.87 -13.95
C GLY A 25 -17.61 -1.30 -12.47
N MET A 26 -17.39 -2.58 -12.21
CA MET A 26 -17.12 -3.15 -10.88
C MET A 26 -15.62 -3.32 -10.66
N VAL A 27 -15.18 -3.13 -9.42
CA VAL A 27 -13.82 -3.45 -8.98
C VAL A 27 -13.81 -4.81 -8.34
N ARG A 28 -12.78 -5.61 -8.64
CA ARG A 28 -12.59 -6.94 -8.08
C ARG A 28 -11.55 -6.92 -6.96
N ILE A 29 -11.94 -7.47 -5.80
CA ILE A 29 -11.03 -7.80 -4.70
C ILE A 29 -11.01 -9.32 -4.55
N VAL A 30 -9.83 -9.90 -4.49
CA VAL A 30 -9.65 -11.33 -4.22
C VAL A 30 -9.28 -11.51 -2.75
N VAL A 31 -10.06 -12.34 -2.04
CA VAL A 31 -9.82 -12.71 -0.65
C VAL A 31 -9.34 -14.16 -0.61
N ALA A 32 -8.09 -14.35 -0.22
CA ALA A 32 -7.52 -15.67 0.02
C ALA A 32 -7.59 -16.00 1.51
N HIS A 33 -8.28 -17.07 1.86
CA HIS A 33 -8.41 -17.56 3.23
C HIS A 33 -7.58 -18.83 3.42
N GLY A 34 -7.05 -19.04 4.63
CA GLY A 34 -6.38 -20.29 4.99
C GLY A 34 -6.59 -20.62 6.47
N ASP A 35 -6.77 -21.91 6.77
CA ASP A 35 -6.91 -22.35 8.15
C ASP A 35 -5.55 -22.33 8.87
N HIS A 36 -5.56 -21.94 10.15
CA HIS A 36 -4.41 -21.99 11.03
C HIS A 36 -3.16 -21.28 10.47
N LEU A 37 -3.32 -20.10 9.87
CA LEU A 37 -2.21 -19.28 9.40
C LEU A 37 -1.39 -18.69 10.57
N LEU A 38 -2.01 -18.58 11.74
CA LEU A 38 -1.39 -18.10 12.98
C LEU A 38 -1.39 -19.20 14.03
N ASN A 39 -0.27 -19.34 14.74
CA ASN A 39 -0.14 -20.10 15.96
C ASN A 39 0.27 -19.14 17.08
N ALA A 40 -0.61 -18.94 18.10
CA ALA A 40 -0.40 -17.95 19.16
C ALA A 40 0.01 -16.57 18.60
N PHE A 41 -0.70 -16.08 17.58
CA PHE A 41 -0.46 -14.82 16.83
C PHE A 41 0.82 -14.81 15.97
N LEU A 42 1.65 -15.85 15.99
CA LEU A 42 2.82 -15.96 15.12
C LEU A 42 2.43 -16.65 13.82
N PRO A 43 2.78 -16.05 12.65
CA PRO A 43 2.44 -16.64 11.37
C PRO A 43 3.26 -17.90 11.05
N ASP A 44 2.57 -18.91 10.52
CA ASP A 44 3.21 -20.06 9.88
C ASP A 44 3.64 -19.64 8.47
N GLN A 45 4.94 -19.50 8.26
CA GLN A 45 5.52 -19.00 7.01
C GLN A 45 5.07 -19.79 5.79
N ALA A 46 5.09 -21.13 5.85
CA ALA A 46 4.76 -21.96 4.71
C ALA A 46 3.28 -21.86 4.34
N ARG A 47 2.40 -21.82 5.33
CA ARG A 47 0.95 -21.66 5.12
C ARG A 47 0.61 -20.28 4.59
N VAL A 48 1.21 -19.23 5.14
CA VAL A 48 1.01 -17.85 4.66
C VAL A 48 1.46 -17.73 3.20
N GLU A 49 2.63 -18.29 2.85
CA GLU A 49 3.13 -18.29 1.48
C GLU A 49 2.22 -19.05 0.51
N ALA A 50 1.72 -20.21 0.91
CA ALA A 50 0.76 -20.98 0.12
C ALA A 50 -0.53 -20.21 -0.15
N VAL A 51 -1.10 -19.54 0.87
CA VAL A 51 -2.29 -18.69 0.74
C VAL A 51 -2.01 -17.46 -0.11
N PHE A 52 -0.86 -16.80 0.10
CA PHE A 52 -0.44 -15.65 -0.71
C PHE A 52 -0.34 -16.02 -2.19
N ASN A 53 0.35 -17.11 -2.53
CA ASN A 53 0.54 -17.58 -3.89
C ASN A 53 -0.80 -17.90 -4.57
N ARG A 54 -1.73 -18.53 -3.85
CA ARG A 54 -3.07 -18.83 -4.34
C ARG A 54 -3.88 -17.55 -4.56
N GLY A 55 -3.82 -16.60 -3.62
CA GLY A 55 -4.48 -15.30 -3.76
C GLY A 55 -3.94 -14.50 -4.94
N LEU A 56 -2.62 -14.44 -5.11
CA LEU A 56 -1.97 -13.73 -6.22
C LEU A 56 -2.33 -14.35 -7.58
N THR A 57 -2.28 -15.67 -7.71
CA THR A 57 -2.66 -16.35 -8.97
C THR A 57 -4.14 -16.17 -9.27
N GLY A 58 -5.01 -16.25 -8.26
CA GLY A 58 -6.43 -15.95 -8.39
C GLY A 58 -6.67 -14.50 -8.82
N PHE A 59 -5.97 -13.56 -8.21
CA PHE A 59 -6.07 -12.14 -8.52
C PHE A 59 -5.64 -11.83 -9.96
N THR A 60 -4.48 -12.34 -10.39
CA THR A 60 -3.94 -12.09 -11.74
C THR A 60 -4.54 -13.01 -12.81
N ARG A 61 -5.34 -14.02 -12.41
CA ARG A 61 -5.89 -15.06 -13.30
C ARG A 61 -4.77 -15.81 -14.05
N GLN A 62 -3.60 -15.94 -13.44
CA GLN A 62 -2.48 -16.66 -14.00
C GLN A 62 -2.36 -18.07 -13.44
N ASN A 63 -1.85 -19.01 -14.25
CA ASN A 63 -1.72 -20.42 -13.88
C ASN A 63 -0.47 -20.73 -13.03
N SER A 64 0.41 -19.75 -12.84
CA SER A 64 1.62 -19.89 -12.04
C SER A 64 1.98 -18.60 -11.31
N VAL A 65 2.70 -18.73 -10.19
CA VAL A 65 3.18 -17.59 -9.40
C VAL A 65 4.13 -16.71 -10.22
N THR A 66 5.04 -17.33 -10.99
CA THR A 66 5.93 -16.61 -11.91
C THR A 66 5.14 -15.83 -12.95
N GLY A 67 4.16 -16.47 -13.61
CA GLY A 67 3.29 -15.78 -14.57
C GLY A 67 2.49 -14.64 -13.93
N ALA A 68 2.02 -14.83 -12.69
CA ALA A 68 1.34 -13.81 -11.93
C ALA A 68 2.21 -12.57 -11.72
N TRP A 69 3.43 -12.73 -11.23
CA TRP A 69 4.35 -11.60 -11.04
C TRP A 69 4.73 -10.93 -12.35
N LEU A 70 5.04 -11.72 -13.40
CA LEU A 70 5.42 -11.16 -14.72
C LEU A 70 4.25 -10.47 -15.44
N SER A 71 3.00 -10.69 -15.03
CA SER A 71 1.86 -9.93 -15.51
C SER A 71 1.74 -8.54 -14.86
N LEU A 72 2.37 -8.32 -13.70
CA LEU A 72 2.31 -7.07 -12.95
C LEU A 72 3.56 -6.20 -13.14
N LEU A 73 4.71 -6.81 -13.41
CA LEU A 73 6.00 -6.12 -13.46
C LEU A 73 6.99 -6.87 -14.37
N SER A 74 8.13 -6.24 -14.62
CA SER A 74 9.25 -6.80 -15.41
C SER A 74 10.44 -7.12 -14.49
N THR A 75 11.27 -8.08 -14.89
CA THR A 75 12.54 -8.39 -14.20
C THR A 75 13.55 -7.23 -14.22
N ASN A 76 13.33 -6.23 -15.06
CA ASN A 76 14.13 -4.99 -15.11
C ASN A 76 13.66 -3.93 -14.10
N ASP A 77 12.51 -4.11 -13.48
CA ASP A 77 11.99 -3.16 -12.51
C ASP A 77 12.81 -3.16 -11.21
N ILE A 78 12.79 -2.04 -10.50
CA ILE A 78 13.20 -1.93 -9.11
C ILE A 78 11.92 -1.84 -8.29
N VAL A 79 11.64 -2.90 -7.54
CA VAL A 79 10.37 -3.08 -6.83
C VAL A 79 10.50 -2.64 -5.38
N GLY A 80 9.71 -1.64 -4.99
CA GLY A 80 9.56 -1.23 -3.60
C GLY A 80 8.38 -1.95 -2.94
N ILE A 81 8.61 -2.68 -1.87
CA ILE A 81 7.55 -3.26 -1.03
C ILE A 81 7.31 -2.31 0.12
N LYS A 82 6.24 -1.50 0.03
CA LYS A 82 5.83 -0.60 1.13
C LYS A 82 5.12 -1.42 2.19
N VAL A 83 5.60 -1.31 3.42
CA VAL A 83 5.01 -1.95 4.60
C VAL A 83 4.56 -0.90 5.60
N PHE A 84 3.76 -1.28 6.59
CA PHE A 84 3.41 -0.45 7.74
C PHE A 84 4.02 -1.09 8.99
N SER A 85 5.19 -0.61 9.40
CA SER A 85 6.07 -1.24 10.39
C SER A 85 5.95 -0.66 11.81
N GLU A 86 5.41 0.56 11.96
CA GLU A 86 5.29 1.28 13.25
C GLU A 86 4.68 0.43 14.38
N PRO A 87 3.60 -0.35 14.16
CA PRO A 87 3.00 -1.16 15.24
C PRO A 87 3.83 -2.38 15.66
N GLY A 88 4.99 -2.60 15.03
CA GLY A 88 5.88 -3.71 15.34
C GLY A 88 5.49 -5.03 14.66
N PRO A 89 6.15 -6.15 15.05
CA PRO A 89 6.13 -7.40 14.27
C PRO A 89 4.81 -8.17 14.27
N VAL A 90 3.92 -7.89 15.23
CA VAL A 90 2.68 -8.67 15.41
C VAL A 90 1.45 -7.93 14.87
N ALA A 91 1.39 -6.63 15.03
CA ALA A 91 0.22 -5.83 14.65
C ALA A 91 0.42 -5.06 13.33
N GLY A 92 1.67 -4.71 12.98
CA GLY A 92 2.02 -4.14 11.68
C GLY A 92 1.97 -5.16 10.54
N THR A 93 2.45 -4.76 9.36
CA THR A 93 2.64 -5.69 8.24
C THR A 93 3.56 -6.82 8.66
N ARG A 94 3.12 -8.07 8.46
CA ARG A 94 3.87 -9.22 8.94
C ARG A 94 4.99 -9.62 8.02
N VAL A 95 6.14 -9.93 8.61
CA VAL A 95 7.33 -10.41 7.90
C VAL A 95 7.02 -11.60 7.00
N ALA A 96 6.13 -12.52 7.43
CA ALA A 96 5.76 -13.70 6.66
C ALA A 96 5.07 -13.36 5.34
N VAL A 97 4.23 -12.34 5.30
CA VAL A 97 3.56 -11.88 4.07
C VAL A 97 4.59 -11.27 3.10
N VAL A 98 5.49 -10.46 3.63
CA VAL A 98 6.55 -9.83 2.82
C VAL A 98 7.56 -10.86 2.31
N ALA A 99 7.90 -11.88 3.12
CA ALA A 99 8.75 -12.98 2.69
C ALA A 99 8.14 -13.75 1.50
N ALA A 100 6.82 -14.03 1.53
CA ALA A 100 6.12 -14.65 0.41
C ALA A 100 6.20 -13.80 -0.88
N ILE A 101 6.08 -12.48 -0.75
CA ILE A 101 6.27 -11.56 -1.89
C ILE A 101 7.69 -11.65 -2.44
N VAL A 102 8.71 -11.54 -1.57
CA VAL A 102 10.12 -11.58 -1.99
C VAL A 102 10.46 -12.92 -2.64
N HIS A 103 10.05 -14.05 -2.04
CA HIS A 103 10.26 -15.38 -2.63
C HIS A 103 9.63 -15.48 -4.03
N GLY A 104 8.39 -15.00 -4.17
CA GLY A 104 7.69 -15.01 -5.45
C GLY A 104 8.36 -14.16 -6.52
N LEU A 105 8.83 -12.95 -6.16
CA LEU A 105 9.56 -12.05 -7.06
C LEU A 105 10.89 -12.65 -7.50
N MET A 106 11.65 -13.23 -6.57
CA MET A 106 12.91 -13.91 -6.88
C MET A 106 12.69 -15.14 -7.77
N ALA A 107 11.65 -15.95 -7.49
CA ALA A 107 11.27 -17.07 -8.33
C ALA A 107 10.81 -16.66 -9.74
N ALA A 108 10.29 -15.42 -9.88
CA ALA A 108 9.97 -14.82 -11.16
C ALA A 108 11.19 -14.24 -11.91
N GLY A 109 12.38 -14.32 -11.31
CA GLY A 109 13.65 -13.88 -11.90
C GLY A 109 14.07 -12.46 -11.54
N LEU A 110 13.42 -11.81 -10.56
CA LEU A 110 13.88 -10.52 -10.05
C LEU A 110 15.14 -10.71 -9.18
N PRO A 111 16.27 -10.04 -9.49
CA PRO A 111 17.45 -10.10 -8.62
C PRO A 111 17.15 -9.47 -7.23
N PRO A 112 17.72 -10.00 -6.13
CA PRO A 112 17.49 -9.48 -4.78
C PRO A 112 17.85 -8.01 -4.60
N ASP A 113 18.89 -7.52 -5.28
CA ASP A 113 19.34 -6.13 -5.24
C ASP A 113 18.36 -5.14 -5.90
N ARG A 114 17.37 -5.65 -6.63
CA ARG A 114 16.27 -4.88 -7.21
C ARG A 114 14.99 -4.89 -6.36
N ILE A 115 15.03 -5.48 -5.17
CA ILE A 115 13.90 -5.53 -4.23
C ILE A 115 14.24 -4.68 -3.01
N ILE A 116 13.35 -3.74 -2.67
CA ILE A 116 13.50 -2.83 -1.55
C ILE A 116 12.28 -2.93 -0.64
N ILE A 117 12.45 -3.43 0.59
CA ILE A 117 11.43 -3.34 1.64
C ILE A 117 11.58 -1.98 2.29
N TRP A 118 10.49 -1.20 2.38
CA TRP A 118 10.60 0.17 2.86
C TRP A 118 9.39 0.65 3.66
N ASP A 119 9.65 1.61 4.54
CA ASP A 119 8.67 2.40 5.26
C ASP A 119 9.26 3.77 5.59
N ARG A 120 8.58 4.55 6.41
CA ARG A 120 9.01 5.89 6.81
C ARG A 120 10.36 5.86 7.54
N HIS A 121 10.46 5.05 8.61
CA HIS A 121 11.62 4.98 9.51
C HIS A 121 12.31 3.62 9.45
N LEU A 122 13.63 3.64 9.28
CA LEU A 122 14.43 2.40 9.30
C LEU A 122 14.37 1.71 10.66
N ALA A 123 14.28 2.48 11.75
CA ALA A 123 14.19 1.93 13.11
C ALA A 123 12.95 1.05 13.28
N ASP A 124 11.79 1.49 12.80
CA ASP A 124 10.55 0.72 12.87
C ASP A 124 10.63 -0.56 12.05
N LEU A 125 11.24 -0.50 10.85
CA LEU A 125 11.50 -1.68 10.02
C LEU A 125 12.39 -2.71 10.74
N GLN A 126 13.39 -2.24 11.49
CA GLN A 126 14.26 -3.14 12.26
C GLN A 126 13.51 -3.79 13.42
N VAL A 127 12.74 -3.03 14.19
CA VAL A 127 11.91 -3.53 15.29
C VAL A 127 10.87 -4.53 14.79
N ALA A 128 10.25 -4.27 13.63
CA ALA A 128 9.28 -5.15 13.00
C ALA A 128 9.89 -6.44 12.41
N GLY A 129 11.24 -6.56 12.37
CA GLY A 129 11.93 -7.76 11.93
C GLY A 129 12.35 -7.76 10.45
N PHE A 130 12.06 -6.69 9.70
CA PHE A 130 12.42 -6.63 8.27
C PHE A 130 13.92 -6.54 8.03
N GLY A 131 14.70 -5.97 8.99
CA GLY A 131 16.16 -5.97 8.90
C GLY A 131 16.74 -7.38 8.81
N SER A 132 16.27 -8.30 9.66
CA SER A 132 16.67 -9.72 9.62
C SER A 132 16.22 -10.40 8.33
N LEU A 133 14.99 -10.16 7.88
CA LEU A 133 14.49 -10.70 6.62
C LEU A 133 15.36 -10.24 5.43
N GLY A 134 15.70 -8.94 5.38
CA GLY A 134 16.55 -8.39 4.33
C GLY A 134 17.94 -9.04 4.29
N GLN A 135 18.55 -9.28 5.46
CA GLN A 135 19.85 -9.98 5.56
C GLN A 135 19.77 -11.42 5.06
N VAL A 136 18.72 -12.16 5.45
CA VAL A 136 18.54 -13.56 5.05
C VAL A 136 18.30 -13.70 3.55
N LEU A 137 17.48 -12.83 2.96
CA LEU A 137 17.07 -12.92 1.56
C LEU A 137 17.97 -12.09 0.62
N GLY A 138 18.94 -11.33 1.15
CA GLY A 138 19.83 -10.50 0.37
C GLY A 138 19.14 -9.28 -0.26
N VAL A 139 17.96 -8.87 0.24
CA VAL A 139 17.22 -7.71 -0.25
C VAL A 139 17.49 -6.46 0.60
N ARG A 140 17.33 -5.30 -0.01
CA ARG A 140 17.55 -4.04 0.68
C ARG A 140 16.38 -3.69 1.59
N VAL A 141 16.69 -3.16 2.80
CA VAL A 141 15.71 -2.56 3.71
C VAL A 141 16.08 -1.09 3.90
N ALA A 142 15.12 -0.17 3.73
CA ALA A 142 15.40 1.26 3.72
C ALA A 142 14.26 2.08 4.32
N GLY A 143 14.62 3.09 5.13
CA GLY A 143 13.70 4.13 5.59
C GLY A 143 13.65 5.31 4.62
N ALA A 144 12.47 5.86 4.41
CA ALA A 144 12.27 7.03 3.56
C ALA A 144 12.97 8.26 4.12
N GLU A 145 12.96 8.42 5.43
CA GLU A 145 13.62 9.53 6.13
C GLU A 145 15.15 9.44 5.99
N GLU A 146 15.72 8.26 6.20
CA GLU A 146 17.17 8.04 6.08
C GLU A 146 17.66 8.13 4.63
N ALA A 147 16.83 7.79 3.65
CA ALA A 147 17.14 7.98 2.24
C ALA A 147 17.09 9.46 1.82
N GLY A 148 16.41 10.27 2.61
CA GLY A 148 16.18 11.69 2.38
C GLY A 148 15.11 11.96 1.30
N TYR A 149 14.80 13.25 1.14
CA TYR A 149 13.69 13.72 0.32
C TYR A 149 14.17 14.45 -0.93
N ASP A 150 13.36 14.43 -1.97
CA ASP A 150 13.66 15.06 -3.27
C ASP A 150 13.02 16.45 -3.33
N THR A 151 13.86 17.48 -3.30
CA THR A 151 13.42 18.88 -3.33
C THR A 151 12.69 19.30 -4.60
N ASN A 152 12.78 18.48 -5.66
CA ASN A 152 12.11 18.75 -6.95
C ASN A 152 10.75 18.05 -7.06
N THR A 153 10.43 17.14 -6.14
CA THR A 153 9.18 16.37 -6.16
C THR A 153 8.49 16.52 -4.82
N PHE A 154 7.30 17.15 -4.81
CA PHE A 154 6.62 17.46 -3.57
C PHE A 154 5.10 17.51 -3.76
N TYR A 155 4.40 17.27 -2.68
CA TYR A 155 2.99 17.57 -2.52
C TYR A 155 2.83 19.02 -2.05
N LEU A 156 1.98 19.76 -2.75
CA LEU A 156 1.55 21.10 -2.38
C LEU A 156 0.02 21.14 -2.47
N PRO A 157 -0.67 21.48 -1.39
CA PRO A 157 -2.15 21.47 -1.37
C PRO A 157 -2.72 22.70 -2.08
N ASP A 158 -2.69 22.67 -3.39
CA ASP A 158 -3.32 23.67 -4.26
C ASP A 158 -4.60 23.13 -4.92
N SER A 159 -5.06 21.98 -4.46
CA SER A 159 -6.19 21.30 -5.06
C SER A 159 -7.50 22.09 -4.85
N PRO A 160 -8.34 22.15 -5.88
CA PRO A 160 -9.70 22.69 -5.78
C PRO A 160 -10.60 21.91 -4.81
N VAL A 161 -10.23 20.66 -4.47
CA VAL A 161 -10.94 19.83 -3.48
C VAL A 161 -10.79 20.39 -2.07
N THR A 162 -9.67 21.05 -1.77
CA THR A 162 -9.38 21.48 -0.40
C THR A 162 -9.96 22.84 -0.05
N GLY A 163 -9.95 23.77 -0.96
CA GLY A 163 -10.31 25.17 -0.66
C GLY A 163 -9.60 25.75 0.57
N GLN A 164 -8.71 25.02 1.21
CA GLN A 164 -8.02 25.38 2.43
C GLN A 164 -6.55 25.66 2.17
N LEU A 165 -6.12 26.84 2.61
CA LEU A 165 -4.71 27.15 2.76
C LEU A 165 -4.16 26.34 3.91
N ILE A 166 -3.25 25.42 3.64
CA ILE A 166 -2.51 24.73 4.67
C ILE A 166 -1.39 25.63 5.17
N TRP A 167 -1.28 25.71 6.45
CA TRP A 167 -0.42 26.62 7.18
C TRP A 167 1.07 26.46 6.92
N GLY A 168 1.73 27.58 6.90
CA GLY A 168 3.18 27.71 6.88
C GLY A 168 3.73 27.93 5.48
N ASP A 169 4.49 28.99 5.32
CA ASP A 169 5.19 29.36 4.08
C ASP A 169 6.63 28.85 4.04
N LEU A 170 6.94 27.95 4.98
CA LEU A 170 8.31 27.49 5.13
C LEU A 170 8.57 26.33 4.20
N GLU A 171 9.67 26.43 3.53
CA GLU A 171 10.24 25.38 2.71
C GLU A 171 10.95 24.32 3.56
N PHE A 172 11.22 23.15 2.97
CA PHE A 172 12.03 22.10 3.60
C PHE A 172 13.34 22.68 4.18
N GLY A 173 13.70 22.25 5.38
CA GLY A 173 14.92 22.69 6.09
C GLY A 173 14.81 24.02 6.79
N ARG A 174 13.67 24.73 6.67
CA ARG A 174 13.39 25.93 7.46
C ARG A 174 12.50 25.58 8.65
N THR A 175 12.75 26.24 9.77
CA THR A 175 12.01 26.01 11.00
C THR A 175 11.18 27.27 11.35
N ASN A 176 9.89 27.04 11.60
CA ASN A 176 9.05 28.02 12.30
C ASN A 176 9.16 27.74 13.80
N LYS A 177 9.37 28.78 14.61
CA LYS A 177 9.50 28.64 16.06
C LYS A 177 8.28 27.98 16.72
N ASP A 178 7.09 28.12 16.10
CA ASP A 178 5.86 27.61 16.69
C ASP A 178 5.56 26.16 16.31
N PHE A 179 5.79 25.73 15.03
CA PHE A 179 5.37 24.40 14.59
C PHE A 179 6.28 23.71 13.59
N ASN A 180 7.27 24.38 13.07
CA ASN A 180 8.18 23.80 12.09
C ASN A 180 7.49 23.24 10.83
N LEU A 181 6.40 23.85 10.39
CA LEU A 181 5.56 23.34 9.32
C LEU A 181 5.72 24.20 8.05
N GLY A 182 6.12 23.57 6.95
CA GLY A 182 6.14 24.18 5.64
C GLY A 182 4.87 23.91 4.84
N LYS A 183 4.71 24.56 3.69
CA LYS A 183 3.61 24.31 2.74
C LYS A 183 3.79 23.00 1.96
N LYS A 184 5.03 22.62 1.68
CA LYS A 184 5.39 21.47 0.88
C LYS A 184 5.66 20.24 1.73
N SER A 185 5.32 19.08 1.21
CA SER A 185 5.81 17.78 1.66
C SER A 185 6.59 17.13 0.54
N PHE A 186 7.89 16.99 0.74
CA PHE A 186 8.78 16.48 -0.28
C PHE A 186 8.73 14.95 -0.32
N VAL A 187 8.72 14.40 -1.54
CA VAL A 187 8.67 12.94 -1.74
C VAL A 187 10.05 12.33 -1.47
N SER A 188 10.05 11.16 -0.80
CA SER A 188 11.30 10.43 -0.55
C SER A 188 12.03 10.07 -1.84
N LYS A 189 13.38 10.16 -1.80
CA LYS A 189 14.24 9.72 -2.90
C LYS A 189 14.10 8.24 -3.23
N LEU A 190 13.67 7.41 -2.29
CA LEU A 190 13.33 6.01 -2.58
C LEU A 190 12.25 5.94 -3.66
N VAL A 191 11.17 6.70 -3.48
CA VAL A 191 10.03 6.74 -4.39
C VAL A 191 10.38 7.50 -5.66
N SER A 192 10.88 8.75 -5.55
CA SER A 192 11.04 9.63 -6.71
C SER A 192 12.14 9.17 -7.69
N ARG A 193 13.21 8.51 -7.18
CA ARG A 193 14.43 8.26 -7.97
C ARG A 193 14.83 6.79 -8.10
N GLN A 194 14.38 5.91 -7.20
CA GLN A 194 14.94 4.55 -7.14
C GLN A 194 13.95 3.49 -7.59
N MET A 195 12.72 3.50 -7.08
CA MET A 195 11.73 2.48 -7.40
C MET A 195 11.01 2.79 -8.70
N THR A 196 10.80 1.76 -9.51
CA THR A 196 9.99 1.86 -10.74
C THR A 196 8.58 1.30 -10.53
N LYS A 197 8.43 0.34 -9.63
CA LYS A 197 7.17 -0.29 -9.24
C LYS A 197 7.05 -0.38 -7.73
N ILE A 198 5.83 -0.34 -7.23
CA ILE A 198 5.51 -0.41 -5.79
C ILE A 198 4.46 -1.49 -5.57
N ILE A 199 4.67 -2.29 -4.51
CA ILE A 199 3.68 -3.18 -3.93
C ILE A 199 3.35 -2.61 -2.55
N SER A 200 2.09 -2.26 -2.30
CA SER A 200 1.62 -1.73 -1.02
C SER A 200 1.07 -2.87 -0.17
N VAL A 201 1.62 -3.06 1.04
CA VAL A 201 1.20 -4.13 1.97
C VAL A 201 0.85 -3.50 3.32
N THR A 202 -0.43 -3.49 3.68
CA THR A 202 -0.92 -2.86 4.90
C THR A 202 -1.61 -3.87 5.82
N PRO A 203 -1.49 -3.73 7.16
CA PRO A 203 -2.27 -4.54 8.08
C PRO A 203 -3.75 -4.11 8.09
N LEU A 204 -4.65 -5.04 8.36
CA LEU A 204 -6.04 -4.73 8.67
C LEU A 204 -6.13 -4.17 10.10
N MET A 205 -5.96 -2.86 10.23
CA MET A 205 -5.82 -2.19 11.51
C MET A 205 -6.53 -0.83 11.48
N ASN A 206 -7.15 -0.44 12.61
CA ASN A 206 -7.72 0.89 12.74
C ASN A 206 -6.65 1.97 12.87
N GLU A 207 -7.00 3.18 12.46
CA GLU A 207 -6.31 4.43 12.74
C GLU A 207 -7.36 5.49 13.15
N ASN A 208 -7.04 6.28 14.18
CA ASN A 208 -8.06 7.10 14.84
C ASN A 208 -8.56 8.28 14.00
N ALA A 209 -7.73 8.87 13.16
CA ALA A 209 -8.09 10.02 12.34
C ALA A 209 -8.51 9.64 10.92
N ALA A 210 -7.91 8.59 10.34
CA ALA A 210 -8.26 8.08 9.01
C ALA A 210 -9.35 7.00 9.06
N GLY A 211 -9.48 6.30 10.20
CA GLY A 211 -10.37 5.15 10.37
C GLY A 211 -9.67 3.81 10.15
N VAL A 212 -8.74 3.73 9.22
CA VAL A 212 -7.94 2.54 8.93
C VAL A 212 -6.51 2.91 8.55
N CYS A 213 -5.52 2.11 9.01
CA CYS A 213 -4.14 2.13 8.51
C CYS A 213 -4.10 1.48 7.12
N GLY A 214 -4.91 1.98 6.20
CA GLY A 214 -5.08 1.43 4.88
C GLY A 214 -3.97 1.84 3.91
N HIS A 215 -4.23 1.58 2.63
CA HIS A 215 -3.27 1.85 1.57
C HIS A 215 -2.98 3.34 1.44
N PHE A 216 -4.01 4.20 1.50
CA PHE A 216 -3.81 5.66 1.45
C PHE A 216 -2.98 6.17 2.62
N TYR A 217 -3.35 5.81 3.85
CA TYR A 217 -2.63 6.26 5.04
C TYR A 217 -1.17 5.80 5.04
N SER A 218 -0.96 4.50 4.87
CA SER A 218 0.37 3.91 4.89
C SER A 218 1.27 4.46 3.78
N LEU A 219 0.75 4.54 2.55
CA LEU A 219 1.55 4.95 1.40
C LEU A 219 1.89 6.44 1.45
N ALA A 220 0.90 7.30 1.72
CA ALA A 220 1.12 8.74 1.78
C ALA A 220 2.07 9.13 2.91
N LEU A 221 1.82 8.68 4.17
CA LEU A 221 2.67 9.06 5.30
C LEU A 221 4.07 8.48 5.23
N GLY A 222 4.24 7.31 4.60
CA GLY A 222 5.54 6.70 4.38
C GLY A 222 6.35 7.34 3.25
N SER A 223 5.69 8.09 2.34
CA SER A 223 6.33 8.59 1.12
C SER A 223 6.80 10.03 1.18
N VAL A 224 6.26 10.86 2.08
CA VAL A 224 6.56 12.29 2.14
C VAL A 224 7.02 12.73 3.52
N ASP A 225 7.76 13.86 3.57
CA ASP A 225 8.05 14.55 4.83
C ASP A 225 6.92 15.50 5.25
N ASN A 226 7.14 16.25 6.32
CA ASN A 226 6.22 17.28 6.83
C ASN A 226 4.77 16.80 7.04
N THR A 227 4.58 15.54 7.40
CA THR A 227 3.25 14.93 7.60
C THR A 227 2.47 15.57 8.75
N ARG A 228 3.14 16.22 9.70
CA ARG A 228 2.51 16.95 10.81
C ARG A 228 1.51 18.01 10.37
N ARG A 229 1.58 18.45 9.11
CA ARG A 229 0.61 19.41 8.53
C ARG A 229 -0.80 18.86 8.48
N PHE A 230 -0.94 17.55 8.33
CA PHE A 230 -2.21 16.85 8.15
C PHE A 230 -2.40 15.63 9.05
N GLU A 231 -1.32 15.03 9.55
CA GLU A 231 -1.35 13.89 10.45
C GLU A 231 -2.13 14.19 11.74
N GLY A 232 -2.99 13.28 12.17
CA GLY A 232 -3.81 13.44 13.37
C GLY A 232 -5.01 14.38 13.23
N ASN A 233 -5.21 15.03 12.09
CA ASN A 233 -6.41 15.85 11.83
C ASN A 233 -7.26 15.23 10.72
N PRO A 234 -8.48 14.71 11.01
CA PRO A 234 -9.31 14.00 10.05
C PRO A 234 -9.62 14.79 8.78
N ASP A 235 -9.92 16.08 8.89
CA ASP A 235 -10.29 16.91 7.73
C ASP A 235 -9.10 17.13 6.80
N ARG A 236 -7.91 17.31 7.35
CA ARG A 236 -6.69 17.49 6.57
C ARG A 236 -6.22 16.17 5.94
N LEU A 237 -6.35 15.06 6.68
CA LEU A 237 -6.08 13.74 6.14
C LEU A 237 -6.99 13.41 4.96
N ALA A 238 -8.29 13.77 5.07
CA ALA A 238 -9.26 13.53 4.00
C ALA A 238 -8.87 14.16 2.67
N VAL A 239 -8.07 15.20 2.73
CA VAL A 239 -7.57 15.91 1.54
C VAL A 239 -6.18 15.41 1.15
N ALA A 240 -5.24 15.41 2.10
CA ALA A 240 -3.83 15.17 1.80
C ALA A 240 -3.57 13.75 1.34
N LEU A 241 -4.22 12.73 1.92
CA LEU A 241 -3.94 11.35 1.57
C LEU A 241 -4.25 11.03 0.10
N PRO A 242 -5.46 11.33 -0.43
CA PRO A 242 -5.75 11.08 -1.83
C PRO A 242 -4.89 11.93 -2.78
N GLU A 243 -4.57 13.17 -2.43
CA GLU A 243 -3.76 14.05 -3.28
C GLU A 243 -2.30 13.62 -3.35
N ILE A 244 -1.74 13.10 -2.26
CA ILE A 244 -0.39 12.53 -2.26
C ILE A 244 -0.36 11.25 -3.09
N ASP A 245 -1.36 10.39 -2.93
CA ASP A 245 -1.47 9.13 -3.68
C ASP A 245 -1.67 9.37 -5.18
N ALA A 246 -2.36 10.46 -5.54
CA ALA A 246 -2.53 10.90 -6.93
C ALA A 246 -1.24 11.44 -7.60
N LEU A 247 -0.14 11.62 -6.85
CA LEU A 247 1.12 12.01 -7.48
C LEU A 247 1.60 10.90 -8.43
N PRO A 248 1.87 11.21 -9.72
CA PRO A 248 2.27 10.17 -10.70
C PRO A 248 3.52 9.39 -10.28
N VAL A 249 4.40 10.04 -9.53
CA VAL A 249 5.62 9.42 -9.00
C VAL A 249 5.32 8.34 -7.96
N LEU A 250 4.12 8.33 -7.39
CA LEU A 250 3.67 7.41 -6.36
C LEU A 250 2.55 6.49 -6.88
N GLY A 251 1.36 7.02 -7.14
CA GLY A 251 0.18 6.22 -7.48
C GLY A 251 0.33 5.40 -8.75
N ASP A 252 0.87 5.98 -9.83
CA ASP A 252 1.07 5.27 -11.11
C ASP A 252 2.08 4.12 -11.04
N ARG A 253 2.86 4.04 -9.97
CA ARG A 253 3.85 2.97 -9.76
C ARG A 253 3.33 1.81 -8.94
N VAL A 254 2.18 1.96 -8.27
CA VAL A 254 1.62 0.88 -7.46
C VAL A 254 0.94 -0.14 -8.36
N VAL A 255 1.51 -1.35 -8.40
CA VAL A 255 1.01 -2.44 -9.25
C VAL A 255 0.15 -3.45 -8.52
N LEU A 256 0.25 -3.46 -7.18
CA LEU A 256 -0.51 -4.39 -6.33
C LEU A 256 -0.71 -3.80 -4.94
N HIS A 257 -1.92 -3.90 -4.45
CA HIS A 257 -2.27 -3.66 -3.06
C HIS A 257 -2.60 -4.99 -2.37
N VAL A 258 -1.99 -5.23 -1.21
CA VAL A 258 -2.24 -6.42 -0.38
C VAL A 258 -2.62 -5.99 1.02
N THR A 259 -3.81 -6.33 1.48
CA THR A 259 -4.18 -6.16 2.89
C THR A 259 -3.84 -7.44 3.66
N ASP A 260 -2.91 -7.32 4.60
CA ASP A 260 -2.57 -8.35 5.57
C ASP A 260 -3.69 -8.43 6.63
N ALA A 261 -4.70 -9.22 6.34
CA ALA A 261 -5.84 -9.48 7.20
C ALA A 261 -5.69 -10.81 7.98
N LEU A 262 -4.46 -11.20 8.33
CA LEU A 262 -4.26 -12.34 9.25
C LEU A 262 -4.88 -12.05 10.61
N LEU A 263 -4.76 -10.80 11.07
CA LEU A 263 -5.50 -10.24 12.21
C LEU A 263 -6.27 -8.99 11.75
N ALA A 264 -7.37 -8.70 12.44
CA ALA A 264 -8.09 -7.44 12.36
C ALA A 264 -7.99 -6.72 13.71
N GLN A 265 -7.15 -5.70 13.82
CA GLN A 265 -7.09 -4.87 15.00
C GLN A 265 -8.11 -3.74 14.87
N TYR A 266 -9.16 -3.78 15.68
CA TYR A 266 -10.31 -2.89 15.57
C TYR A 266 -10.25 -1.67 16.50
N GLU A 267 -9.25 -1.57 17.37
CA GLU A 267 -9.09 -0.49 18.37
C GLU A 267 -7.61 -0.24 18.64
N GLY A 268 -7.28 0.99 19.08
CA GLY A 268 -5.96 1.37 19.63
C GLY A 268 -4.90 1.75 18.60
N GLY A 269 -5.17 1.62 17.29
CA GLY A 269 -4.19 2.01 16.27
C GLY A 269 -3.84 3.50 16.24
N PRO A 270 -2.65 3.87 15.73
CA PRO A 270 -1.72 2.98 15.02
C PRO A 270 -0.81 2.11 15.90
N ALA A 271 -0.89 2.19 17.22
CA ALA A 271 -0.12 1.30 18.10
C ALA A 271 -0.65 -0.15 18.07
N GLY A 272 0.24 -1.13 18.26
CA GLY A 272 -0.11 -2.55 18.24
C GLY A 272 -0.70 -3.03 19.58
N TYR A 273 -1.98 -3.41 19.56
CA TYR A 273 -2.69 -3.92 20.74
C TYR A 273 -3.43 -5.21 20.42
N LEU A 274 -2.81 -6.35 20.69
CA LEU A 274 -3.37 -7.68 20.41
C LEU A 274 -4.71 -7.95 21.10
N GLN A 275 -4.94 -7.38 22.29
CA GLN A 275 -6.21 -7.51 23.02
C GLN A 275 -7.40 -6.91 22.27
N PHE A 276 -7.15 -6.05 21.27
CA PHE A 276 -8.17 -5.48 20.40
C PHE A 276 -8.12 -6.07 18.98
N SER A 277 -7.70 -7.33 18.87
CA SER A 277 -7.53 -8.00 17.58
C SER A 277 -8.35 -9.28 17.50
N THR A 278 -8.88 -9.56 16.32
CA THR A 278 -9.52 -10.84 15.97
C THR A 278 -8.74 -11.54 14.87
N VAL A 279 -8.67 -12.88 14.93
CA VAL A 279 -8.04 -13.68 13.88
C VAL A 279 -8.96 -13.77 12.68
N ARG A 280 -8.46 -13.39 11.50
CA ARG A 280 -9.18 -13.48 10.21
C ARG A 280 -8.61 -14.54 9.29
N ASN A 281 -7.28 -14.78 9.36
CA ASN A 281 -6.57 -15.71 8.49
C ASN A 281 -6.83 -15.45 6.99
N GLU A 282 -6.83 -14.19 6.59
CA GLU A 282 -7.12 -13.75 5.23
C GLU A 282 -6.00 -12.85 4.69
N LEU A 283 -5.81 -12.88 3.37
CA LEU A 283 -5.04 -11.90 2.59
C LEU A 283 -5.93 -11.37 1.48
N TRP A 284 -6.00 -10.06 1.32
CA TRP A 284 -6.84 -9.42 0.32
C TRP A 284 -5.98 -8.79 -0.76
N PHE A 285 -6.36 -8.95 -2.02
CA PHE A 285 -5.61 -8.49 -3.19
C PHE A 285 -6.48 -7.60 -4.06
N GLY A 286 -5.96 -6.47 -4.50
CA GLY A 286 -6.66 -5.56 -5.39
C GLY A 286 -5.73 -4.57 -6.09
N HIS A 287 -6.21 -3.95 -7.15
CA HIS A 287 -5.58 -2.78 -7.77
C HIS A 287 -6.13 -1.47 -7.23
N ASP A 288 -7.35 -1.48 -6.71
CA ASP A 288 -8.07 -0.30 -6.26
C ASP A 288 -7.86 -0.10 -4.75
N PRO A 289 -7.06 0.88 -4.34
CA PRO A 289 -6.80 1.16 -2.92
C PRO A 289 -8.05 1.67 -2.20
N VAL A 290 -8.94 2.41 -2.90
CA VAL A 290 -10.19 2.91 -2.33
C VAL A 290 -11.10 1.76 -1.91
N ALA A 291 -11.28 0.81 -2.82
CA ALA A 291 -12.15 -0.36 -2.58
C ALA A 291 -11.62 -1.22 -1.42
N LEU A 292 -10.30 -1.45 -1.35
CA LEU A 292 -9.67 -2.21 -0.26
C LEU A 292 -9.82 -1.50 1.08
N ASP A 293 -9.57 -0.19 1.15
CA ASP A 293 -9.66 0.57 2.39
C ASP A 293 -11.12 0.71 2.86
N VAL A 294 -12.07 0.89 1.96
CA VAL A 294 -13.51 0.88 2.28
C VAL A 294 -13.94 -0.49 2.80
N MET A 295 -13.44 -1.59 2.21
CA MET A 295 -13.69 -2.94 2.71
C MET A 295 -13.07 -3.14 4.10
N ALA A 296 -11.84 -2.66 4.32
CA ALA A 296 -11.16 -2.71 5.62
C ALA A 296 -11.93 -1.95 6.70
N LEU A 297 -12.38 -0.73 6.42
CA LEU A 297 -13.23 0.04 7.34
C LEU A 297 -14.49 -0.72 7.73
N LYS A 298 -15.19 -1.30 6.75
CA LYS A 298 -16.42 -2.08 7.02
C LYS A 298 -16.15 -3.28 7.90
N GLU A 299 -15.07 -4.00 7.65
CA GLU A 299 -14.69 -5.15 8.46
C GLU A 299 -14.38 -4.74 9.90
N LEU A 300 -13.58 -3.69 10.11
CA LEU A 300 -13.27 -3.18 11.45
C LEU A 300 -14.52 -2.70 12.19
N MET A 301 -15.43 -2.01 11.51
CA MET A 301 -16.72 -1.61 12.08
C MET A 301 -17.59 -2.82 12.44
N LEU A 302 -17.56 -3.88 11.64
CA LEU A 302 -18.26 -5.13 11.93
C LEU A 302 -17.68 -5.80 13.18
N GLN A 303 -16.34 -5.90 13.30
CA GLN A 303 -15.69 -6.47 14.48
C GLN A 303 -16.07 -5.69 15.74
N ARG A 304 -16.07 -4.36 15.70
CA ARG A 304 -16.50 -3.51 16.83
C ARG A 304 -17.94 -3.79 17.25
N ARG A 305 -18.87 -3.92 16.27
CA ARG A 305 -20.27 -4.27 16.56
C ARG A 305 -20.41 -5.64 17.22
N LEU A 306 -19.72 -6.65 16.68
CA LEU A 306 -19.78 -8.01 17.21
C LEU A 306 -19.24 -8.12 18.65
N LEU A 307 -18.27 -7.27 19.00
CA LEU A 307 -17.62 -7.23 20.31
C LEU A 307 -18.19 -6.16 21.25
N ASN A 308 -19.29 -5.48 20.85
CA ASN A 308 -19.91 -4.40 21.63
C ASN A 308 -18.96 -3.25 21.98
N VAL A 309 -17.99 -2.96 21.10
CA VAL A 309 -17.10 -1.80 21.21
C VAL A 309 -17.76 -0.60 20.53
N PRO A 310 -17.72 0.62 21.13
CA PRO A 310 -18.30 1.81 20.51
C PRO A 310 -17.74 2.04 19.10
N LEU A 311 -18.61 2.40 18.16
CA LEU A 311 -18.18 2.71 16.79
C LEU A 311 -17.36 3.99 16.79
N MET A 312 -16.22 3.96 16.08
CA MET A 312 -15.45 5.15 15.77
C MET A 312 -16.03 5.85 14.54
N PRO A 313 -15.94 7.18 14.48
CA PRO A 313 -16.21 7.90 13.24
C PRO A 313 -15.24 7.41 12.16
N ALA A 314 -15.75 6.83 11.09
CA ALA A 314 -14.93 6.52 9.92
C ALA A 314 -14.76 7.78 9.07
N ASN A 315 -13.54 8.05 8.62
CA ASN A 315 -13.25 9.21 7.78
C ASN A 315 -13.57 8.91 6.30
N PHE A 316 -14.86 8.82 5.98
CA PHE A 316 -15.29 8.56 4.60
C PHE A 316 -14.94 9.69 3.63
N ALA A 317 -14.62 10.89 4.12
CA ALA A 317 -14.22 12.00 3.26
C ALA A 317 -12.93 11.70 2.48
N ILE A 318 -12.01 10.89 3.03
CA ILE A 318 -10.81 10.40 2.31
C ILE A 318 -11.24 9.74 0.99
N TYR A 319 -12.20 8.81 1.06
CA TYR A 319 -12.62 8.02 -0.10
C TYR A 319 -13.52 8.79 -1.05
N THR A 320 -14.31 9.73 -0.55
CA THR A 320 -15.06 10.66 -1.39
C THR A 320 -14.11 11.51 -2.24
N ASN A 321 -13.07 12.05 -1.63
CA ASN A 321 -12.05 12.83 -2.32
C ASN A 321 -11.22 11.97 -3.29
N ALA A 322 -10.88 10.75 -2.89
CA ALA A 322 -10.18 9.81 -3.77
C ALA A 322 -10.99 9.47 -5.03
N VAL A 323 -12.31 9.30 -4.90
CA VAL A 323 -13.21 9.09 -6.06
C VAL A 323 -13.24 10.32 -6.97
N LEU A 324 -13.26 11.53 -6.41
CA LEU A 324 -13.19 12.77 -7.21
C LEU A 324 -11.88 12.88 -8.00
N LEU A 325 -10.79 12.36 -7.46
CA LEU A 325 -9.48 12.27 -8.11
C LEU A 325 -9.33 11.03 -9.01
N GLN A 326 -10.40 10.24 -9.18
CA GLN A 326 -10.42 9.02 -10.01
C GLN A 326 -9.43 7.93 -9.55
N LEU A 327 -9.14 7.85 -8.26
CA LEU A 327 -8.19 6.88 -7.69
C LEU A 327 -8.82 5.52 -7.40
N GLY A 328 -10.14 5.39 -7.47
CA GLY A 328 -10.83 4.12 -7.25
C GLY A 328 -12.33 4.27 -6.95
N ILE A 329 -12.94 3.19 -6.45
CA ILE A 329 -14.37 3.08 -6.23
C ILE A 329 -14.69 2.89 -4.75
N ALA A 330 -15.45 3.85 -4.18
CA ALA A 330 -15.90 3.81 -2.79
C ALA A 330 -17.29 3.18 -2.62
N ASP A 331 -18.06 3.02 -3.70
CA ASP A 331 -19.41 2.44 -3.64
C ASP A 331 -19.32 0.92 -3.41
N PRO A 332 -19.80 0.42 -2.26
CA PRO A 332 -19.73 -1.00 -1.95
C PRO A 332 -20.55 -1.90 -2.89
N ALA A 333 -21.56 -1.37 -3.55
CA ALA A 333 -22.36 -2.10 -4.53
C ALA A 333 -21.55 -2.39 -5.81
N ARG A 334 -20.46 -1.67 -6.03
CA ARG A 334 -19.55 -1.82 -7.17
C ARG A 334 -18.26 -2.56 -6.82
N ILE A 335 -18.14 -3.08 -5.58
CA ILE A 335 -16.99 -3.87 -5.15
C ILE A 335 -17.37 -5.35 -5.14
N GLY A 336 -16.84 -6.10 -6.10
CA GLY A 336 -17.00 -7.56 -6.19
C GLY A 336 -15.93 -8.27 -5.36
N ILE A 337 -16.34 -9.14 -4.43
CA ILE A 337 -15.44 -9.93 -3.60
C ILE A 337 -15.43 -11.36 -4.13
N GLU A 338 -14.27 -11.83 -4.56
CA GLU A 338 -14.02 -13.20 -4.98
C GLU A 338 -13.21 -13.92 -3.90
N LYS A 339 -13.73 -15.03 -3.39
CA LYS A 339 -12.99 -15.87 -2.41
C LYS A 339 -12.27 -16.99 -3.14
N THR A 340 -10.96 -17.09 -2.91
CA THR A 340 -10.22 -18.28 -3.34
C THR A 340 -10.32 -19.36 -2.28
N PRO A 341 -10.53 -20.61 -2.69
CA PRO A 341 -10.63 -21.74 -1.77
C PRO A 341 -9.35 -21.96 -0.96
#